data_e489ec780de44c6b415f2558c1c515f5
#
_entry.id   e489ec780de44c6b415f2558c1c515f5
#
_cell.length_a   1.000
_cell.length_b   1.000
_cell.length_c   1.000
_cell.angle_alpha   90.00
_cell.angle_beta   90.00
_cell.angle_gamma   90.00
#
_symmetry.space_group_name_H-M   'P 1'
#
loop_
_entity.id
_entity.type
_entity.pdbx_description
1 polymer ?
#
loop_
_entity_poly.entity_id
_entity_poly.type
_entity_poly.pdbx_seq_one_letter_code
_entity_poly.pdbx_strand_id
1 'polypeptide(L)'
;MDTRELDDLVKNMFRTAQDVYPDEAKSFLKKEGNKGRRLLRAKTKAVTKKKTGNLLKGIRRTGVQKHNGDFQIRVYNKAPHAHLIEHGHVLWVNGTKTEKFVPGKHPAADTTKQLKREFPRDVEGFVDEMLSKGFEL
;
A
#
# COMPACT_ATOMS: atom_id res chain seq x y z
N MET A 1 26.29 1.37 4.07
CA MET A 1 25.08 1.33 4.93
C MET A 1 24.26 0.12 4.51
N ASP A 2 23.91 -0.75 5.43
CA ASP A 2 23.08 -1.89 5.11
C ASP A 2 21.59 -1.48 5.05
N THR A 3 20.74 -2.39 4.57
CA THR A 3 19.32 -2.11 4.39
C THR A 3 18.60 -1.82 5.72
N ARG A 4 19.03 -2.45 6.83
CA ARG A 4 18.44 -2.22 8.15
C ARG A 4 18.74 -0.81 8.67
N GLU A 5 19.98 -0.37 8.52
CA GLU A 5 20.38 0.98 8.94
C GLU A 5 19.60 2.04 8.17
N LEU A 6 19.41 1.83 6.87
CA LEU A 6 18.62 2.72 6.04
C LEU A 6 17.15 2.74 6.47
N ASP A 7 16.55 1.57 6.72
CA ASP A 7 15.17 1.46 7.17
C ASP A 7 14.98 2.14 8.53
N ASP A 8 15.91 1.96 9.46
CA ASP A 8 15.87 2.59 10.78
C ASP A 8 15.99 4.10 10.68
N LEU A 9 16.87 4.60 9.81
CA LEU A 9 17.03 6.02 9.57
C LEU A 9 15.74 6.63 9.02
N VAL A 10 15.12 5.99 8.03
CA VAL A 10 13.86 6.44 7.43
C VAL A 10 12.74 6.49 8.46
N LYS A 11 12.63 5.45 9.30
CA LYS A 11 11.63 5.41 10.37
C LYS A 11 11.84 6.55 11.37
N ASN A 12 13.08 6.82 11.74
CA ASN A 12 13.40 7.89 12.67
C ASN A 12 13.10 9.26 12.07
N MET A 13 13.42 9.48 10.82
CA MET A 13 13.11 10.73 10.11
C MET A 13 11.61 10.97 10.06
N PHE A 14 10.84 9.96 9.69
CA PHE A 14 9.39 10.08 9.62
C PHE A 14 8.77 10.28 11.01
N ARG A 15 9.26 9.56 12.03
CA ARG A 15 8.77 9.71 13.41
C ARG A 15 9.04 11.11 13.94
N THR A 16 10.19 11.70 13.65
CA THR A 16 10.47 13.08 14.02
C THR A 16 9.47 14.04 13.36
N ALA A 17 9.22 13.88 12.08
CA ALA A 17 8.24 14.69 11.38
C ALA A 17 6.84 14.51 11.94
N GLN A 18 6.46 13.27 12.27
CA GLN A 18 5.17 12.96 12.87
C GLN A 18 4.99 13.66 14.23
N ASP A 19 6.03 13.62 15.07
CA ASP A 19 5.95 14.20 16.41
C ASP A 19 5.93 15.73 16.40
N VAL A 20 6.70 16.35 15.49
CA VAL A 20 6.86 17.80 15.44
C VAL A 20 5.81 18.44 14.52
N TYR A 21 5.50 17.81 13.38
CA TYR A 21 4.60 18.33 12.36
C TYR A 21 3.55 17.28 11.98
N PRO A 22 2.62 16.94 12.90
CA PRO A 22 1.66 15.85 12.66
C PRO A 22 0.77 16.06 11.43
N ASP A 23 0.37 17.29 11.14
CA ASP A 23 -0.51 17.54 9.99
C ASP A 23 0.21 17.31 8.66
N GLU A 24 1.46 17.71 8.55
CA GLU A 24 2.29 17.47 7.37
C GLU A 24 2.57 15.98 7.19
N ALA A 25 2.86 15.28 8.29
CA ALA A 25 3.07 13.83 8.26
C ALA A 25 1.81 13.08 7.82
N LYS A 26 0.64 13.48 8.32
CA LYS A 26 -0.65 12.91 7.89
C LYS A 26 -0.91 13.15 6.41
N SER A 27 -0.63 14.36 5.95
CA SER A 27 -0.79 14.74 4.55
C SER A 27 0.09 13.89 3.64
N PHE A 28 1.35 13.69 4.04
CA PHE A 28 2.29 12.83 3.34
C PHE A 28 1.77 11.39 3.26
N LEU A 29 1.32 10.83 4.38
CA LEU A 29 0.79 9.47 4.41
C LEU A 29 -0.46 9.31 3.55
N LYS A 30 -1.33 10.31 3.49
CA LYS A 30 -2.50 10.27 2.61
C LYS A 30 -2.08 10.19 1.14
N LYS A 31 -1.05 10.93 0.74
CA LYS A 31 -0.47 10.84 -0.61
C LYS A 31 0.12 9.45 -0.88
N GLU A 32 0.84 8.89 0.09
CA GLU A 32 1.38 7.53 -0.01
C GLU A 32 0.26 6.49 -0.12
N GLY A 33 -0.80 6.64 0.67
CA GLY A 33 -1.96 5.77 0.59
C GLY A 33 -2.68 5.87 -0.76
N ASN A 34 -2.80 7.06 -1.31
CA ASN A 34 -3.37 7.25 -2.66
C ASN A 34 -2.48 6.62 -3.73
N LYS A 35 -1.17 6.72 -3.58
CA LYS A 35 -0.21 6.03 -4.45
C LYS A 35 -0.41 4.51 -4.37
N GLY A 36 -0.50 3.97 -3.16
CA GLY A 36 -0.74 2.55 -2.94
C GLY A 36 -2.06 2.08 -3.56
N ARG A 37 -3.11 2.88 -3.43
CA ARG A 37 -4.40 2.59 -4.04
C ARG A 37 -4.31 2.54 -5.57
N ARG A 38 -3.62 3.50 -6.18
CA ARG A 38 -3.41 3.50 -7.64
C ARG A 38 -2.60 2.30 -8.10
N LEU A 39 -1.54 1.95 -7.36
CA LEU A 39 -0.70 0.80 -7.69
C LEU A 39 -1.49 -0.51 -7.59
N LEU A 40 -2.25 -0.68 -6.51
CA LEU A 40 -3.06 -1.87 -6.32
C LEU A 40 -4.11 -1.98 -7.42
N ARG A 41 -4.76 -0.87 -7.79
CA ARG A 41 -5.73 -0.84 -8.88
C ARG A 41 -5.09 -1.25 -10.21
N ALA A 42 -3.94 -0.69 -10.54
CA ALA A 42 -3.23 -1.01 -11.78
C ALA A 42 -2.79 -2.47 -11.83
N LYS A 43 -2.23 -2.99 -10.73
CA LYS A 43 -1.78 -4.38 -10.65
C LYS A 43 -2.96 -5.36 -10.69
N THR A 44 -4.04 -5.05 -10.01
CA THR A 44 -5.26 -5.86 -10.04
C THR A 44 -5.85 -5.90 -11.44
N LYS A 45 -5.93 -4.75 -12.10
CA LYS A 45 -6.44 -4.64 -13.48
C LYS A 45 -5.58 -5.45 -14.46
N ALA A 46 -4.26 -5.45 -14.28
CA ALA A 46 -3.33 -6.16 -15.15
C ALA A 46 -3.45 -7.69 -15.07
N VAL A 47 -3.85 -8.23 -13.91
CA VAL A 47 -3.92 -9.68 -13.67
C VAL A 47 -5.33 -10.24 -13.72
N THR A 48 -6.35 -9.41 -13.92
CA THR A 48 -7.74 -9.85 -13.99
C THR A 48 -8.31 -9.58 -15.37
N LYS A 49 -9.22 -10.45 -15.77
CA LYS A 49 -9.95 -10.27 -17.02
C LYS A 49 -11.11 -9.29 -16.81
N LYS A 50 -11.63 -8.76 -17.91
CA LYS A 50 -12.78 -7.87 -17.95
C LYS A 50 -13.97 -8.48 -17.18
N LYS A 51 -14.73 -7.70 -16.47
CA LYS A 51 -15.85 -7.99 -15.55
C LYS A 51 -15.47 -7.79 -14.08
N THR A 52 -14.49 -6.93 -13.84
CA THR A 52 -13.92 -6.72 -12.52
C THR A 52 -14.29 -5.36 -11.94
N GLY A 53 -15.37 -4.74 -12.45
CA GLY A 53 -15.79 -3.43 -11.93
C GLY A 53 -15.96 -3.42 -10.42
N ASN A 54 -16.60 -4.43 -9.85
CA ASN A 54 -16.77 -4.55 -8.39
C ASN A 54 -15.45 -4.82 -7.68
N LEU A 55 -14.56 -5.60 -8.30
CA LEU A 55 -13.23 -5.87 -7.75
C LEU A 55 -12.42 -4.59 -7.65
N LEU A 56 -12.37 -3.80 -8.72
CA LEU A 56 -11.62 -2.53 -8.72
C LEU A 56 -12.27 -1.48 -7.80
N LYS A 57 -13.59 -1.41 -7.75
CA LYS A 57 -14.32 -0.51 -6.85
C LYS A 57 -14.13 -0.86 -5.39
N GLY A 58 -13.75 -2.09 -5.08
CA GLY A 58 -13.47 -2.54 -3.72
C GLY A 58 -12.15 -2.03 -3.16
N ILE A 59 -11.27 -1.50 -3.99
CA ILE A 59 -9.96 -1.00 -3.56
C ILE A 59 -10.16 0.31 -2.79
N ARG A 60 -9.70 0.32 -1.53
CA ARG A 60 -9.93 1.40 -0.58
C ARG A 60 -8.64 1.76 0.14
N ARG A 61 -8.62 2.96 0.66
CA ARG A 61 -7.59 3.46 1.56
C ARG A 61 -8.27 3.88 2.86
N THR A 62 -7.67 3.56 4.01
CA THR A 62 -8.13 4.08 5.29
C THR A 62 -7.73 5.56 5.43
N GLY A 63 -8.28 6.24 6.43
CA GLY A 63 -7.69 7.47 6.93
C GLY A 63 -6.40 7.16 7.66
N VAL A 64 -5.69 8.19 8.09
CA VAL A 64 -4.50 8.01 8.93
C VAL A 64 -4.94 7.54 10.31
N GLN A 65 -4.36 6.45 10.77
CA GLN A 65 -4.63 5.83 12.06
C GLN A 65 -3.34 5.82 12.89
N LYS A 66 -3.48 5.79 14.21
CA LYS A 66 -2.35 5.66 15.11
C LYS A 66 -2.28 4.24 15.65
N HIS A 67 -1.13 3.58 15.49
CA HIS A 67 -0.90 2.23 15.96
C HIS A 67 0.44 2.19 16.68
N ASN A 68 0.43 1.82 17.97
CA ASN A 68 1.65 1.81 18.80
C ASN A 68 2.44 3.13 18.73
N GLY A 69 1.72 4.26 18.68
CA GLY A 69 2.34 5.59 18.62
C GLY A 69 2.75 6.06 17.23
N ASP A 70 2.69 5.22 16.22
CA ASP A 70 3.06 5.57 14.85
C ASP A 70 1.83 5.76 13.96
N PHE A 71 1.87 6.79 13.13
CA PHE A 71 0.85 6.97 12.09
C PHE A 71 0.98 5.89 11.04
N GLN A 72 -0.15 5.36 10.63
CA GLN A 72 -0.21 4.38 9.55
C GLN A 72 -1.43 4.62 8.66
N ILE A 73 -1.34 4.13 7.45
CA ILE A 73 -2.43 4.10 6.51
C ILE A 73 -2.44 2.72 5.85
N ARG A 74 -3.62 2.23 5.54
CA ARG A 74 -3.78 0.90 4.93
C ARG A 74 -4.48 1.02 3.60
N VAL A 75 -4.02 0.24 2.63
CA VAL A 75 -4.67 0.06 1.34
C VAL A 75 -5.11 -1.39 1.26
N TYR A 76 -6.35 -1.61 0.90
CA TYR A 76 -6.93 -2.95 0.89
C TYR A 76 -8.01 -3.05 -0.18
N ASN A 77 -8.42 -4.28 -0.48
CA ASN A 77 -9.53 -4.54 -1.37
C ASN A 77 -10.64 -5.23 -0.58
N LYS A 78 -11.80 -4.57 -0.42
CA LYS A 78 -12.94 -5.12 0.32
C LYS A 78 -13.85 -6.01 -0.52
N ALA A 79 -13.60 -6.16 -1.81
CA ALA A 79 -14.43 -6.99 -2.68
C ALA A 79 -14.39 -8.45 -2.22
N PRO A 80 -15.54 -9.16 -2.22
CA PRO A 80 -15.60 -10.54 -1.73
C PRO A 80 -14.64 -11.50 -2.41
N HIS A 81 -14.33 -11.27 -3.69
CA HIS A 81 -13.46 -12.16 -4.46
C HIS A 81 -11.99 -11.76 -4.47
N ALA A 82 -11.62 -10.67 -3.78
CA ALA A 82 -10.25 -10.18 -3.78
C ALA A 82 -9.24 -11.22 -3.27
N HIS A 83 -9.59 -11.97 -2.22
CA HIS A 83 -8.74 -13.01 -1.66
C HIS A 83 -8.47 -14.16 -2.65
N LEU A 84 -9.39 -14.44 -3.55
CA LEU A 84 -9.22 -15.48 -4.57
C LEU A 84 -8.17 -15.08 -5.59
N ILE A 85 -8.18 -13.81 -5.98
CA ILE A 85 -7.16 -13.26 -6.90
C ILE A 85 -5.79 -13.22 -6.21
N GLU A 86 -5.76 -12.87 -4.94
CA GLU A 86 -4.52 -12.77 -4.18
C GLU A 86 -3.88 -14.15 -3.94
N HIS A 87 -4.67 -15.11 -3.46
CA HIS A 87 -4.16 -16.39 -2.95
C HIS A 87 -4.45 -17.59 -3.83
N GLY A 88 -5.29 -17.43 -4.84
CA GLY A 88 -5.71 -18.52 -5.71
C GLY A 88 -6.97 -19.22 -5.19
N HIS A 89 -7.46 -20.14 -5.97
CA HIS A 89 -8.72 -20.84 -5.67
C HIS A 89 -8.85 -22.12 -6.48
N VAL A 90 -9.74 -23.01 -6.01
CA VAL A 90 -10.14 -24.20 -6.77
C VAL A 90 -11.04 -23.76 -7.92
N LEU A 91 -10.81 -24.33 -9.11
CA LEU A 91 -11.62 -24.02 -10.28
C LEU A 91 -12.98 -24.72 -10.21
N TRP A 92 -14.04 -23.93 -10.43
CA TRP A 92 -15.42 -24.43 -10.57
C TRP A 92 -15.87 -24.26 -12.00
N VAL A 93 -16.43 -25.28 -12.58
CA VAL A 93 -16.95 -25.27 -13.94
C VAL A 93 -18.44 -25.67 -13.91
N ASN A 94 -19.32 -24.80 -14.40
CA ASN A 94 -20.77 -25.02 -14.42
C ASN A 94 -21.35 -25.42 -13.05
N GLY A 95 -20.86 -24.79 -11.98
CA GLY A 95 -21.31 -25.07 -10.61
C GLY A 95 -20.70 -26.32 -9.99
N THR A 96 -19.79 -26.99 -10.68
CA THR A 96 -19.12 -28.22 -10.18
C THR A 96 -17.66 -27.93 -9.83
N LYS A 97 -17.29 -28.33 -8.60
CA LYS A 97 -15.91 -28.24 -8.14
C LYS A 97 -15.03 -29.19 -8.93
N THR A 98 -13.89 -28.71 -9.41
CA THR A 98 -12.89 -29.54 -10.07
C THR A 98 -11.69 -29.74 -9.16
N GLU A 99 -10.78 -30.64 -9.53
CA GLU A 99 -9.52 -30.83 -8.80
C GLU A 99 -8.45 -29.81 -9.18
N LYS A 100 -8.74 -28.95 -10.14
CA LYS A 100 -7.79 -27.99 -10.67
C LYS A 100 -7.73 -26.74 -9.78
N PHE A 101 -6.52 -26.32 -9.41
CA PHE A 101 -6.28 -25.12 -8.63
C PHE A 101 -5.78 -24.00 -9.55
N VAL A 102 -6.37 -22.81 -9.41
CA VAL A 102 -5.93 -21.62 -10.10
C VAL A 102 -5.00 -20.83 -9.16
N PRO A 103 -3.73 -20.65 -9.50
CA PRO A 103 -2.79 -19.96 -8.60
C PRO A 103 -3.13 -18.48 -8.45
N GLY A 104 -2.81 -17.93 -7.29
CA GLY A 104 -2.98 -16.52 -7.01
C GLY A 104 -2.04 -15.64 -7.85
N LYS A 105 -2.45 -14.39 -8.07
CA LYS A 105 -1.69 -13.41 -8.84
C LYS A 105 -0.98 -12.37 -7.97
N HIS A 106 -1.31 -12.32 -6.69
CA HIS A 106 -0.64 -11.52 -5.65
C HIS A 106 -0.54 -10.01 -5.91
N PRO A 107 -1.60 -9.34 -6.41
CA PRO A 107 -1.52 -7.89 -6.67
C PRO A 107 -1.26 -7.07 -5.40
N ALA A 108 -1.82 -7.48 -4.25
CA ALA A 108 -1.60 -6.78 -2.99
C ALA A 108 -0.17 -6.97 -2.47
N ALA A 109 0.34 -8.20 -2.54
CA ALA A 109 1.72 -8.49 -2.13
C ALA A 109 2.72 -7.73 -3.00
N ASP A 110 2.51 -7.69 -4.31
CA ASP A 110 3.36 -6.96 -5.25
C ASP A 110 3.31 -5.45 -5.00
N THR A 111 2.12 -4.91 -4.70
CA THR A 111 1.96 -3.51 -4.33
C THR A 111 2.75 -3.20 -3.05
N THR A 112 2.62 -4.04 -2.03
CA THR A 112 3.36 -3.89 -0.77
C THR A 112 4.87 -3.88 -1.00
N LYS A 113 5.38 -4.79 -1.81
CA LYS A 113 6.81 -4.83 -2.14
C LYS A 113 7.28 -3.56 -2.81
N GLN A 114 6.51 -3.05 -3.75
CA GLN A 114 6.86 -1.82 -4.45
C GLN A 114 6.84 -0.61 -3.51
N LEU A 115 5.81 -0.48 -2.68
CA LEU A 115 5.70 0.60 -1.72
C LEU A 115 6.87 0.59 -0.72
N LYS A 116 7.22 -0.60 -0.20
CA LYS A 116 8.36 -0.73 0.72
C LYS A 116 9.68 -0.33 0.07
N ARG A 117 9.86 -0.66 -1.20
CA ARG A 117 11.07 -0.30 -1.94
C ARG A 117 11.17 1.20 -2.18
N GLU A 118 10.03 1.86 -2.45
CA GLU A 118 10.00 3.28 -2.80
C GLU A 118 9.84 4.20 -1.59
N PHE A 119 9.35 3.70 -0.47
CA PHE A 119 9.05 4.51 0.72
C PHE A 119 10.24 5.31 1.24
N PRO A 120 11.46 4.75 1.36
CA PRO A 120 12.61 5.53 1.83
C PRO A 120 12.87 6.78 0.98
N ARG A 121 12.77 6.66 -0.33
CA ARG A 121 12.94 7.76 -1.25
C ARG A 121 11.80 8.79 -1.12
N ASP A 122 10.58 8.31 -0.95
CA ASP A 122 9.43 9.19 -0.80
C ASP A 122 9.52 9.98 0.52
N VAL A 123 9.97 9.36 1.61
CA VAL A 123 10.20 10.04 2.90
C VAL A 123 11.32 11.08 2.75
N GLU A 124 12.40 10.74 2.08
CA GLU A 124 13.50 11.66 1.84
C GLU A 124 13.01 12.90 1.07
N GLY A 125 12.22 12.70 0.01
CA GLY A 125 11.61 13.78 -0.74
C GLY A 125 10.68 14.66 0.11
N PHE A 126 9.90 14.04 0.98
CA PHE A 126 9.04 14.75 1.93
C PHE A 126 9.85 15.62 2.89
N VAL A 127 10.92 15.07 3.48
CA VAL A 127 11.78 15.82 4.39
C VAL A 127 12.45 16.98 3.66
N ASP A 128 12.98 16.76 2.46
CA ASP A 128 13.59 17.80 1.66
C ASP A 128 12.60 18.92 1.33
N GLU A 129 11.37 18.58 0.99
CA GLU A 129 10.32 19.58 0.74
C GLU A 129 10.00 20.39 1.99
N MET A 130 9.90 19.73 3.15
CA MET A 130 9.65 20.41 4.41
C MET A 130 10.77 21.38 4.76
N LEU A 131 12.03 20.94 4.64
CA LEU A 131 13.19 21.79 4.88
C LEU A 131 13.21 22.99 3.94
N SER A 132 12.86 22.79 2.68
CA SER A 132 12.81 23.89 1.68
C SER A 132 11.73 24.93 2.02
N LYS A 133 10.69 24.53 2.74
CA LYS A 133 9.60 25.42 3.20
C LYS A 133 9.91 26.08 4.55
N GLY A 134 11.07 25.82 5.12
CA GLY A 134 11.50 26.42 6.39
C GLY A 134 11.15 25.63 7.64
N PHE A 135 10.62 24.41 7.52
CA PHE A 135 10.42 23.54 8.69
C PHE A 135 11.76 23.07 9.24
N GLU A 136 11.86 23.00 10.55
CA GLU A 136 13.04 22.48 11.23
C GLU A 136 12.81 21.04 11.69
N LEU A 137 13.69 20.16 11.29
CA LEU A 137 13.61 18.73 11.66
C LEU A 137 14.86 18.26 12.40
#